data_144e676f0dafa41c972913823f21f508
#
_entry.id   144e676f0dafa41c972913823f21f508
#
_cell.length_a   1.000
_cell.length_b   1.000
_cell.length_c   1.000
_cell.angle_alpha   90.00
_cell.angle_beta   90.00
_cell.angle_gamma   90.00
#
_symmetry.space_group_name_H-M   'P 1'
#
loop_
_entity.id
_entity.type
_entity.pdbx_description
1 polymer ?
#
loop_
_entity_poly.entity_id
_entity_poly.type
_entity_poly.pdbx_seq_one_letter_code
_entity_poly.pdbx_strand_id
1 'polypeptide(L)'
;MMQVNDSGDILRVYDEINRDVLVSRRLEVFFEPNADGSPSVNGKLIWHTEWEHRTGDVLRGKSIGPRIERTIEQVAAGEFGGLPGLEVIAAVKAAYIAHACEDFGIEPEPTQAQTGEAPVQ
;
A
#
# COMPACT_ATOMS: atom_id res chain seq x y z
N MET A 1 -3.53 -25.32 -4.67
CA MET A 1 -4.26 -24.67 -3.58
C MET A 1 -3.60 -23.35 -3.24
N MET A 2 -4.41 -22.31 -3.11
CA MET A 2 -3.88 -21.00 -2.75
C MET A 2 -4.07 -20.73 -1.26
N GLN A 3 -3.07 -20.13 -0.64
CA GLN A 3 -3.12 -19.82 0.79
C GLN A 3 -2.24 -18.63 1.12
N VAL A 4 -2.46 -18.05 2.30
CA VAL A 4 -1.58 -17.01 2.83
C VAL A 4 -0.86 -17.64 4.01
N ASN A 5 0.47 -17.58 4.01
CA ASN A 5 1.24 -18.19 5.10
C ASN A 5 1.44 -17.22 6.26
N ASP A 6 2.13 -17.66 7.31
CA ASP A 6 2.33 -16.86 8.51
C ASP A 6 3.14 -15.59 8.25
N SER A 7 3.96 -15.60 7.22
CA SER A 7 4.74 -14.42 6.84
C SER A 7 3.96 -13.44 5.99
N GLY A 8 2.72 -13.76 5.66
CA GLY A 8 1.87 -12.91 4.83
C GLY A 8 2.07 -13.12 3.34
N ASP A 9 2.79 -14.14 2.93
CA ASP A 9 2.99 -14.42 1.51
C ASP A 9 1.81 -15.19 0.94
N ILE A 10 1.43 -14.83 -0.28
CA ILE A 10 0.38 -15.55 -1.00
C ILE A 10 1.04 -16.65 -1.81
N LEU A 11 0.64 -17.88 -1.56
CA LEU A 11 1.25 -19.06 -2.18
C LEU A 11 0.24 -19.85 -2.98
N ARG A 12 0.72 -20.42 -4.07
CA ARG A 12 0.00 -21.49 -4.78
C ARG A 12 0.84 -22.75 -4.56
N VAL A 13 0.30 -23.67 -3.79
CA VAL A 13 1.04 -24.86 -3.35
C VAL A 13 0.66 -26.03 -4.22
N TYR A 14 1.66 -26.73 -4.78
CA TYR A 14 1.44 -27.91 -5.61
C TYR A 14 1.77 -29.19 -4.84
N ASP A 15 2.86 -29.16 -4.07
CA ASP A 15 3.25 -30.27 -3.21
C ASP A 15 4.19 -29.74 -2.11
N GLU A 16 4.92 -30.63 -1.46
CA GLU A 16 5.74 -30.23 -0.30
C GLU A 16 6.86 -29.27 -0.64
N ILE A 17 7.36 -29.33 -1.88
CA ILE A 17 8.50 -28.50 -2.26
C ILE A 17 8.23 -27.53 -3.41
N ASN A 18 7.21 -27.81 -4.24
CA ASN A 18 6.90 -26.96 -5.38
C ASN A 18 5.80 -25.98 -5.03
N ARG A 19 6.08 -24.70 -5.20
CA ARG A 19 5.10 -23.65 -4.95
C ARG A 19 5.40 -22.43 -5.79
N ASP A 20 4.39 -21.61 -5.98
CA ASP A 20 4.55 -20.29 -6.56
C ASP A 20 4.29 -19.28 -5.46
N VAL A 21 5.07 -18.23 -5.41
CA VAL A 21 4.91 -17.13 -4.44
C VAL A 21 4.51 -15.89 -5.23
N LEU A 22 3.42 -15.25 -4.81
CA LEU A 22 3.00 -14.00 -5.44
C LEU A 22 3.70 -12.85 -4.74
N VAL A 23 4.44 -12.07 -5.50
CA VAL A 23 5.22 -10.96 -4.96
C VAL A 23 4.73 -9.67 -5.60
N SER A 24 4.50 -8.64 -4.79
CA SER A 24 4.21 -7.32 -5.31
C SER A 24 5.55 -6.64 -5.59
N ARG A 25 5.81 -6.36 -6.86
CA ARG A 25 7.08 -5.75 -7.27
C ARG A 25 7.00 -4.25 -7.39
N ARG A 26 5.78 -3.72 -7.56
CA ARG A 26 5.62 -2.30 -7.80
C ARG A 26 4.24 -1.89 -7.35
N LEU A 27 4.18 -0.78 -6.65
CA LEU A 27 2.91 -0.17 -6.27
C LEU A 27 2.87 1.22 -6.89
N GLU A 28 1.84 1.47 -7.69
CA GLU A 28 1.59 2.80 -8.20
C GLU A 28 0.43 3.40 -7.44
N VAL A 29 0.60 4.63 -7.02
CA VAL A 29 -0.42 5.34 -6.26
C VAL A 29 -0.76 6.62 -7.01
N PHE A 30 -2.03 6.77 -7.36
CA PHE A 30 -2.52 7.96 -8.04
C PHE A 30 -3.45 8.69 -7.07
N PHE A 31 -3.00 9.84 -6.59
CA PHE A 31 -3.81 10.71 -5.76
C PHE A 31 -4.27 11.87 -6.64
N GLU A 32 -5.55 11.92 -6.93
CA GLU A 32 -6.12 13.02 -7.68
C GLU A 32 -7.18 13.65 -6.78
N PRO A 33 -6.77 14.61 -5.94
CA PRO A 33 -7.73 15.18 -5.01
C PRO A 33 -8.77 16.04 -5.72
N ASN A 34 -9.92 16.14 -5.11
CA ASN A 34 -10.92 17.09 -5.54
C ASN A 34 -10.43 18.52 -5.25
N ALA A 35 -11.15 19.50 -5.75
CA ALA A 35 -10.75 20.88 -5.56
C ALA A 35 -10.62 21.28 -4.08
N ASP A 36 -11.36 20.61 -3.21
CA ASP A 36 -11.30 20.88 -1.77
C ASP A 36 -10.22 20.06 -1.07
N GLY A 37 -9.42 19.30 -1.82
CA GLY A 37 -8.34 18.51 -1.26
C GLY A 37 -8.73 17.11 -0.81
N SER A 38 -10.01 16.77 -0.88
CA SER A 38 -10.45 15.42 -0.49
C SER A 38 -10.09 14.42 -1.58
N PRO A 39 -9.96 13.12 -1.25
CA PRO A 39 -9.68 12.09 -2.26
C PRO A 39 -10.81 12.04 -3.28
N SER A 40 -10.44 11.88 -4.55
CA SER A 40 -11.44 11.76 -5.61
C SER A 40 -11.58 10.30 -6.00
N VAL A 41 -12.66 10.03 -6.75
CA VAL A 41 -12.89 8.69 -7.29
C VAL A 41 -11.85 8.28 -8.30
N ASN A 42 -11.08 9.24 -8.82
CA ASN A 42 -10.05 8.95 -9.82
C ASN A 42 -8.74 8.49 -9.20
N GLY A 43 -8.56 8.68 -7.90
CA GLY A 43 -7.38 8.17 -7.21
C GLY A 43 -7.44 6.66 -7.11
N LYS A 44 -6.30 6.01 -7.22
CA LYS A 44 -6.25 4.55 -7.16
C LYS A 44 -4.88 4.03 -6.78
N LEU A 45 -4.87 2.77 -6.32
CA LEU A 45 -3.66 2.04 -6.06
C LEU A 45 -3.61 0.85 -7.00
N ILE A 46 -2.47 0.62 -7.59
CA ILE A 46 -2.26 -0.48 -8.52
C ILE A 46 -1.04 -1.28 -8.05
N TRP A 47 -1.27 -2.55 -7.72
CA TRP A 47 -0.18 -3.46 -7.38
C TRP A 47 0.16 -4.27 -8.61
N HIS A 48 1.42 -4.21 -9.03
CA HIS A 48 1.97 -5.03 -10.10
C HIS A 48 2.63 -6.22 -9.46
N THR A 49 2.17 -7.40 -9.77
CA THR A 49 2.63 -8.61 -9.11
C THR A 49 3.34 -9.54 -10.07
N GLU A 50 4.06 -10.49 -9.49
CA GLU A 50 4.84 -11.44 -10.24
C GLU A 50 4.81 -12.76 -9.49
N TRP A 51 4.65 -13.84 -10.21
CA TRP A 51 4.76 -15.15 -9.60
C TRP A 51 6.22 -15.60 -9.64
N GLU A 52 6.74 -16.02 -8.50
CA GLU A 52 8.03 -16.68 -8.42
C GLU A 52 7.78 -18.17 -8.31
N HIS A 53 8.31 -18.94 -9.24
CA HIS A 53 8.13 -20.38 -9.25
C HIS A 53 9.30 -21.02 -8.50
N ARG A 54 8.99 -21.68 -7.40
CA ARG A 54 10.04 -22.18 -6.51
C ARG A 54 9.92 -23.68 -6.27
N THR A 55 11.10 -24.33 -6.16
CA THR A 55 11.21 -25.69 -5.69
C THR A 55 12.11 -25.62 -4.45
N GLY A 56 11.54 -25.84 -3.28
CA GLY A 56 12.25 -25.55 -2.03
C GLY A 56 12.66 -24.09 -2.02
N ASP A 57 13.94 -23.83 -1.83
CA ASP A 57 14.46 -22.46 -1.81
C ASP A 57 14.98 -21.99 -3.16
N VAL A 58 14.88 -22.84 -4.17
CA VAL A 58 15.42 -22.52 -5.50
C VAL A 58 14.37 -21.81 -6.34
N LEU A 59 14.72 -20.64 -6.85
CA LEU A 59 13.89 -19.91 -7.78
C LEU A 59 14.09 -20.52 -9.17
N ARG A 60 13.02 -21.06 -9.74
CA ARG A 60 13.10 -21.74 -11.04
C ARG A 60 12.71 -20.84 -12.19
N GLY A 61 11.95 -19.83 -11.93
CA GLY A 61 11.50 -18.90 -12.96
C GLY A 61 10.48 -17.94 -12.42
N LYS A 62 10.05 -17.02 -13.26
CA LYS A 62 9.08 -15.98 -12.89
C LYS A 62 8.06 -15.81 -14.01
N SER A 63 6.87 -15.40 -13.65
CA SER A 63 5.86 -15.03 -14.63
C SER A 63 5.03 -13.87 -14.11
N ILE A 64 4.37 -13.16 -15.02
CA ILE A 64 3.55 -12.01 -14.67
C ILE A 64 2.36 -12.49 -13.83
N GLY A 65 2.14 -11.82 -12.70
CA GLY A 65 0.99 -12.08 -11.86
C GLY A 65 -0.16 -11.12 -12.18
N PRO A 66 -1.24 -11.22 -11.44
CA PRO A 66 -2.39 -10.35 -11.68
C PRO A 66 -2.08 -8.90 -11.31
N ARG A 67 -2.65 -7.99 -12.06
CA ARG A 67 -2.63 -6.58 -11.72
C ARG A 67 -3.83 -6.33 -10.81
N ILE A 68 -3.56 -5.88 -9.60
CA ILE A 68 -4.62 -5.64 -8.61
C ILE A 68 -4.81 -4.13 -8.50
N GLU A 69 -6.01 -3.67 -8.80
CA GLU A 69 -6.31 -2.25 -8.81
C GLU A 69 -7.50 -1.96 -7.90
N ARG A 70 -7.36 -0.94 -7.07
CA ARG A 70 -8.46 -0.51 -6.18
C ARG A 70 -8.50 1.00 -6.16
N THR A 71 -9.70 1.57 -6.12
CA THR A 71 -9.84 3.02 -6.01
C THR A 71 -9.51 3.46 -4.59
N ILE A 72 -9.17 4.73 -4.44
CA ILE A 72 -8.94 5.31 -3.12
C ILE A 72 -10.20 5.17 -2.27
N GLU A 73 -11.39 5.32 -2.87
CA GLU A 73 -12.63 5.14 -2.14
C GLU A 73 -12.79 3.71 -1.60
N GLN A 74 -12.42 2.72 -2.42
CA GLN A 74 -12.49 1.33 -1.97
C GLN A 74 -11.52 1.07 -0.81
N VAL A 75 -10.33 1.66 -0.87
CA VAL A 75 -9.36 1.53 0.22
C VAL A 75 -9.89 2.23 1.47
N ALA A 76 -10.45 3.43 1.30
CA ALA A 76 -10.96 4.19 2.44
C ALA A 76 -12.10 3.46 3.16
N ALA A 77 -12.89 2.70 2.42
CA ALA A 77 -14.02 1.97 2.99
C ALA A 77 -13.61 0.68 3.68
N GLY A 78 -12.36 0.24 3.50
CA GLY A 78 -11.91 -1.04 4.03
C GLY A 78 -11.17 -0.93 5.34
N GLU A 79 -10.69 -2.08 5.79
CA GLU A 79 -9.85 -2.18 6.98
C GLU A 79 -8.74 -3.15 6.65
N PHE A 80 -7.51 -2.80 6.97
CA PHE A 80 -6.34 -3.56 6.56
C PHE A 80 -5.37 -3.69 7.73
N GLY A 81 -5.10 -4.91 8.15
CA GLY A 81 -4.22 -5.15 9.28
C GLY A 81 -4.69 -4.46 10.54
N GLY A 82 -6.00 -4.35 10.72
CA GLY A 82 -6.57 -3.70 11.89
C GLY A 82 -6.67 -2.17 11.79
N LEU A 83 -6.25 -1.59 10.65
CA LEU A 83 -6.31 -0.13 10.46
C LEU A 83 -7.44 0.24 9.52
N PRO A 84 -8.26 1.22 9.87
CA PRO A 84 -9.22 1.75 8.91
C PRO A 84 -8.51 2.28 7.68
N GLY A 85 -9.10 2.07 6.50
CA GLY A 85 -8.49 2.50 5.24
C GLY A 85 -8.22 3.99 5.19
N LEU A 86 -9.06 4.80 5.84
CA LEU A 86 -8.82 6.24 5.91
C LEU A 86 -7.50 6.57 6.60
N GLU A 87 -7.13 5.81 7.62
CA GLU A 87 -5.85 6.02 8.31
C GLU A 87 -4.68 5.60 7.45
N VAL A 88 -4.85 4.57 6.63
CA VAL A 88 -3.82 4.14 5.69
C VAL A 88 -3.54 5.27 4.69
N ILE A 89 -4.59 5.87 4.14
CA ILE A 89 -4.46 6.96 3.18
C ILE A 89 -3.83 8.18 3.84
N ALA A 90 -4.25 8.49 5.07
CA ALA A 90 -3.70 9.63 5.81
C ALA A 90 -2.21 9.43 6.08
N ALA A 91 -1.79 8.21 6.39
CA ALA A 91 -0.39 7.92 6.64
C ALA A 91 0.46 8.12 5.39
N VAL A 92 -0.05 7.74 4.23
CA VAL A 92 0.65 7.94 2.96
C VAL A 92 0.83 9.43 2.68
N LYS A 93 -0.22 10.22 2.91
CA LYS A 93 -0.15 11.66 2.72
C LYS A 93 0.84 12.30 3.69
N ALA A 94 0.82 11.87 4.95
CA ALA A 94 1.74 12.38 5.96
C ALA A 94 3.19 12.09 5.58
N ALA A 95 3.45 10.91 5.03
CA ALA A 95 4.78 10.54 4.58
C ALA A 95 5.23 11.44 3.43
N TYR A 96 4.34 11.71 2.48
CA TYR A 96 4.65 12.61 1.38
C TYR A 96 5.04 14.00 1.89
N ILE A 97 4.23 14.55 2.80
CA ILE A 97 4.50 15.89 3.36
C ILE A 97 5.86 15.92 4.06
N ALA A 98 6.14 14.90 4.87
CA ALA A 98 7.40 14.85 5.61
C ALA A 98 8.61 14.84 4.67
N HIS A 99 8.53 14.01 3.63
CA HIS A 99 9.65 13.90 2.69
C HIS A 99 9.78 15.14 1.81
N ALA A 100 8.67 15.74 1.42
CA ALA A 100 8.71 16.98 0.64
C ALA A 100 9.34 18.12 1.44
N CYS A 101 8.99 18.21 2.72
CA CYS A 101 9.59 19.22 3.60
C CYS A 101 11.09 19.01 3.72
N GLU A 102 11.52 17.76 3.82
CA GLU A 102 12.92 17.43 3.91
C GLU A 102 13.65 17.85 2.62
N ASP A 103 13.09 17.49 1.48
CA ASP A 103 13.71 17.79 0.19
C ASP A 103 13.78 19.28 -0.10
N PHE A 104 12.80 20.04 0.36
CA PHE A 104 12.77 21.49 0.11
C PHE A 104 13.41 22.30 1.23
N GLY A 105 13.90 21.64 2.28
CA GLY A 105 14.49 22.34 3.40
C GLY A 105 13.48 23.15 4.20
N ILE A 106 12.23 22.70 4.24
CA ILE A 106 11.16 23.38 4.96
C ILE A 106 10.90 22.65 6.26
N GLU A 107 10.77 23.39 7.34
CA GLU A 107 10.40 22.77 8.60
C GLU A 107 8.91 22.51 8.60
N PRO A 108 8.48 21.27 8.84
CA PRO A 108 7.05 20.99 8.84
C PRO A 108 6.35 21.70 9.98
N GLU A 109 5.12 22.14 9.70
CA GLU A 109 4.33 22.77 10.74
C GLU A 109 3.95 21.76 11.80
N PRO A 110 3.81 22.19 13.04
CA PRO A 110 3.32 21.33 14.07
C PRO A 110 1.97 20.77 13.66
N THR A 111 1.77 19.52 13.91
CA THR A 111 0.54 18.88 13.50
C THR A 111 -0.62 19.44 14.28
N GLN A 112 -1.65 19.78 13.56
CA GLN A 112 -2.82 20.32 14.19
C GLN A 112 -3.51 19.34 15.09
N ALA A 113 -3.34 18.10 14.79
CA ALA A 113 -3.90 17.11 15.66
C ALA A 113 -3.27 17.23 17.01
N GLN A 114 -2.04 17.63 17.04
CA GLN A 114 -1.40 17.79 18.28
C GLN A 114 -1.84 19.00 18.91
N THR A 115 -2.09 19.92 18.04
CA THR A 115 -2.42 21.13 18.61
C THR A 115 -3.78 21.21 18.86
N GLY A 116 -4.33 20.31 18.40
CA GLY A 116 -5.59 20.50 18.66
C GLY A 116 -5.68 21.18 19.88
N GLU A 117 -4.96 21.25 20.27
CA GLU A 117 -5.05 21.88 21.23
C GLU A 117 -4.63 23.07 21.32
N ALA A 118 -4.26 23.10 20.91
CA ALA A 118 -4.13 24.01 21.02
C ALA A 118 -4.20 24.97 20.89
N PRO A 119 -4.38 25.20 20.72
CA PRO A 119 -4.45 26.01 20.52
C PRO A 119 -4.63 27.06 20.98
N VAL A 120 -4.51 26.78 21.22
CA VAL A 120 -4.70 27.45 21.58
C VAL A 120 -4.26 28.30 21.90
N GLN A 121 -4.02 28.44 21.97
CA GLN A 121 -3.67 29.03 22.07
C GLN A 121 -3.51 29.69 22.06
#